data_6bd1042bb647e7a74a430fe60612128b
#
_entry.id   6bd1042bb647e7a74a430fe60612128b
#
_cell.length_a   1.000
_cell.length_b   1.000
_cell.length_c   1.000
_cell.angle_alpha   90.00
_cell.angle_beta   90.00
_cell.angle_gamma   90.00
#
_symmetry.space_group_name_H-M   'P 1'
#
loop_
_entity.id
_entity.type
_entity.pdbx_description
1 polymer ?
#
loop_
_entity_poly.entity_id
_entity_poly.type
_entity_poly.pdbx_seq_one_letter_code
_entity_poly.pdbx_strand_id
1 'polypeptide(L)'
;MGMLAGGNTVVFNPHPAAIKTSIYAINLLNEASLESGGPDNIAVTVEKPTLETSNVMMKHKDIPLIAATGGPGVVTAVLSSGKRGIGAGAGNPPALVDETADIRKAATDIVNGCTFDNNLPCIAEKEIVAVSSIVDELMHYLVTENDCYLASKEEQDKLTEVVLAGGKLNRKC
;
A
#
# COMPACT_ATOMS: atom_id res chain seq x y z
N MET A 1 -12.84 7.42 2.81
CA MET A 1 -13.46 8.61 2.15
C MET A 1 -14.23 8.20 0.88
N GLY A 2 -13.63 7.52 -0.10
CA GLY A 2 -14.32 7.18 -1.36
C GLY A 2 -15.64 6.40 -1.21
N MET A 3 -15.74 5.49 -0.26
CA MET A 3 -16.97 4.73 0.02
C MET A 3 -18.09 5.66 0.52
N LEU A 4 -17.75 6.58 1.44
CA LEU A 4 -18.72 7.56 1.96
C LEU A 4 -19.15 8.55 0.87
N ALA A 5 -18.22 9.01 0.04
CA ALA A 5 -18.52 9.88 -1.11
C ALA A 5 -19.45 9.19 -2.13
N GLY A 6 -19.41 7.86 -2.22
CA GLY A 6 -20.33 7.05 -3.00
C GLY A 6 -21.69 6.78 -2.33
N GLY A 7 -22.00 7.43 -1.21
CA GLY A 7 -23.26 7.27 -0.49
C GLY A 7 -23.40 5.97 0.31
N ASN A 8 -22.28 5.35 0.69
CA ASN A 8 -22.26 4.11 1.47
C ASN A 8 -21.90 4.38 2.93
N THR A 9 -22.37 3.51 3.82
CA THR A 9 -21.82 3.37 5.17
C THR A 9 -20.68 2.35 5.18
N VAL A 10 -19.78 2.42 6.16
CA VAL A 10 -18.58 1.58 6.18
C VAL A 10 -18.38 0.93 7.54
N VAL A 11 -18.12 -0.37 7.52
CA VAL A 11 -17.67 -1.12 8.71
C VAL A 11 -16.20 -1.44 8.54
N PHE A 12 -15.36 -1.01 9.50
CA PHE A 12 -13.93 -1.26 9.48
C PHE A 12 -13.55 -2.45 10.37
N ASN A 13 -12.60 -3.25 9.91
CA ASN A 13 -11.90 -4.24 10.70
C ASN A 13 -10.40 -3.91 10.66
N PRO A 14 -9.89 -3.07 11.58
CA PRO A 14 -8.54 -2.56 11.51
C PRO A 14 -7.50 -3.64 11.82
N HIS A 15 -6.26 -3.39 11.40
CA HIS A 15 -5.14 -4.21 11.85
C HIS A 15 -4.98 -4.12 13.38
N PRO A 16 -4.69 -5.21 14.09
CA PRO A 16 -4.57 -5.22 15.56
C PRO A 16 -3.59 -4.19 16.14
N ALA A 17 -2.52 -3.86 15.40
CA ALA A 17 -1.55 -2.82 15.81
C ALA A 17 -2.06 -1.38 15.65
N ALA A 18 -3.17 -1.14 14.93
CA ALA A 18 -3.69 0.19 14.60
C ALA A 18 -5.06 0.50 15.20
N ILE A 19 -5.53 -0.31 16.16
CA ILE A 19 -6.91 -0.23 16.69
C ILE A 19 -7.23 1.17 17.24
N LYS A 20 -6.39 1.69 18.14
CA LYS A 20 -6.63 2.99 18.80
C LYS A 20 -6.69 4.13 17.79
N THR A 21 -5.76 4.18 16.85
CA THR A 21 -5.71 5.19 15.79
C THR A 21 -6.93 5.09 14.87
N SER A 22 -7.34 3.87 14.53
CA SER A 22 -8.52 3.64 13.68
C SER A 22 -9.80 4.08 14.37
N ILE A 23 -10.01 3.73 15.64
CA ILE A 23 -11.17 4.18 16.42
C ILE A 23 -11.23 5.70 16.48
N TYR A 24 -10.10 6.35 16.79
CA TYR A 24 -10.03 7.79 16.86
C TYR A 24 -10.38 8.45 15.51
N ALA A 25 -9.81 7.98 14.42
CA ALA A 25 -10.10 8.50 13.08
C ALA A 25 -11.58 8.33 12.68
N ILE A 26 -12.19 7.19 13.05
CA ILE A 26 -13.61 6.93 12.76
C ILE A 26 -14.53 7.83 13.56
N ASN A 27 -14.20 8.10 14.83
CA ASN A 27 -14.96 9.06 15.64
C ASN A 27 -14.91 10.47 15.04
N LEU A 28 -13.72 10.93 14.62
CA LEU A 28 -13.59 12.22 13.91
C LEU A 28 -14.42 12.27 12.62
N LEU A 29 -14.51 11.18 11.86
CA LEU A 29 -15.33 11.12 10.65
C LEU A 29 -16.83 11.25 10.98
N ASN A 30 -17.30 10.59 12.02
CA ASN A 30 -18.70 10.67 12.46
C ASN A 30 -19.03 12.06 13.01
N GLU A 31 -18.15 12.64 13.83
CA GLU A 31 -18.29 14.03 14.34
C GLU A 31 -18.40 15.03 13.18
N ALA A 32 -17.48 14.96 12.21
CA ALA A 32 -17.52 15.83 11.03
C ALA A 32 -18.79 15.63 10.18
N SER A 33 -19.32 14.41 10.12
CA SER A 33 -20.61 14.14 9.46
C SER A 33 -21.74 14.84 10.16
N LEU A 34 -21.84 14.70 11.48
CA LEU A 34 -22.90 15.33 12.28
C LEU A 34 -22.83 16.86 12.22
N GLU A 35 -21.65 17.45 12.35
CA GLU A 35 -21.44 18.89 12.24
C GLU A 35 -21.86 19.45 10.88
N SER A 36 -21.73 18.63 9.84
CA SER A 36 -22.14 18.98 8.47
C SER A 36 -23.62 18.68 8.18
N GLY A 37 -24.41 18.26 9.17
CA GLY A 37 -25.81 17.89 9.00
C GLY A 37 -26.02 16.51 8.38
N GLY A 38 -25.00 15.68 8.35
CA GLY A 38 -25.08 14.29 7.87
C GLY A 38 -25.61 13.32 8.92
N PRO A 39 -25.84 12.05 8.54
CA PRO A 39 -26.32 11.04 9.48
C PRO A 39 -25.25 10.61 10.47
N ASP A 40 -25.68 10.09 11.61
CA ASP A 40 -24.82 9.45 12.59
C ASP A 40 -24.36 8.05 12.13
N ASN A 41 -23.23 7.59 12.68
CA ASN A 41 -22.70 6.24 12.46
C ASN A 41 -22.48 5.84 10.99
N ILE A 42 -22.04 6.78 10.16
CA ILE A 42 -21.69 6.51 8.77
C ILE A 42 -20.46 5.60 8.64
N ALA A 43 -19.63 5.59 9.67
CA ALA A 43 -18.45 4.75 9.79
C ALA A 43 -18.43 4.09 11.17
N VAL A 44 -18.27 2.78 11.21
CA VAL A 44 -18.13 2.01 12.47
C VAL A 44 -16.94 1.07 12.40
N THR A 45 -16.45 0.60 13.54
CA THR A 45 -15.29 -0.27 13.60
C THR A 45 -15.45 -1.38 14.61
N VAL A 46 -14.72 -2.47 14.38
CA VAL A 46 -14.58 -3.56 15.36
C VAL A 46 -13.54 -3.16 16.41
N GLU A 47 -13.94 -3.14 17.68
CA GLU A 47 -13.04 -2.79 18.79
C GLU A 47 -11.95 -3.84 19.05
N LYS A 48 -12.26 -5.11 18.80
CA LYS A 48 -11.34 -6.25 18.99
C LYS A 48 -11.25 -7.04 17.69
N PRO A 49 -10.48 -6.57 16.70
CA PRO A 49 -10.35 -7.26 15.43
C PRO A 49 -9.61 -8.58 15.58
N THR A 50 -10.20 -9.64 15.04
CA THR A 50 -9.66 -10.99 14.99
C THR A 50 -9.90 -11.60 13.60
N LEU A 51 -9.30 -12.74 13.32
CA LEU A 51 -9.61 -13.52 12.11
C LEU A 51 -11.08 -13.96 12.09
N GLU A 52 -11.65 -14.24 13.26
CA GLU A 52 -13.05 -14.63 13.39
C GLU A 52 -13.98 -13.46 13.03
N THR A 53 -13.74 -12.26 13.59
CA THR A 53 -14.54 -11.08 13.25
C THR A 53 -14.41 -10.72 11.76
N SER A 54 -13.23 -10.87 11.16
CA SER A 54 -13.03 -10.70 9.72
C SER A 54 -13.90 -11.69 8.92
N ASN A 55 -13.93 -12.96 9.31
CA ASN A 55 -14.73 -13.98 8.64
C ASN A 55 -16.24 -13.72 8.79
N VAL A 56 -16.69 -13.28 9.96
CA VAL A 56 -18.09 -12.89 10.18
C VAL A 56 -18.48 -11.74 9.27
N MET A 57 -17.66 -10.69 9.20
CA MET A 57 -17.91 -9.53 8.31
C MET A 57 -17.92 -9.94 6.83
N MET A 58 -16.95 -10.75 6.40
CA MET A 58 -16.89 -11.23 5.02
C MET A 58 -18.13 -12.03 4.60
N LYS A 59 -18.79 -12.72 5.54
CA LYS A 59 -19.98 -13.53 5.28
C LYS A 59 -21.30 -12.82 5.60
N HIS A 60 -21.27 -11.66 6.27
CA HIS A 60 -22.47 -11.00 6.74
C HIS A 60 -23.36 -10.53 5.57
N LYS A 61 -24.64 -10.93 5.58
CA LYS A 61 -25.56 -10.70 4.46
C LYS A 61 -25.75 -9.23 4.08
N ASP A 62 -25.62 -8.31 5.04
CA ASP A 62 -25.83 -6.87 4.85
C ASP A 62 -24.53 -6.12 4.46
N ILE A 63 -23.43 -6.83 4.24
CA ILE A 63 -22.19 -6.28 3.71
C ILE A 63 -22.02 -6.78 2.26
N PRO A 64 -22.47 -6.02 1.26
CA PRO A 64 -22.47 -6.47 -0.13
C PRO A 64 -21.11 -6.30 -0.84
N LEU A 65 -20.26 -5.41 -0.33
CA LEU A 65 -18.96 -5.10 -0.91
C LEU A 65 -17.87 -5.18 0.16
N ILE A 66 -16.78 -5.87 -0.15
CA ILE A 66 -15.60 -5.98 0.72
C ILE A 66 -14.44 -5.27 0.02
N ALA A 67 -13.79 -4.35 0.73
CA ALA A 67 -12.50 -3.79 0.31
C ALA A 67 -11.47 -4.11 1.38
N ALA A 68 -10.42 -4.81 1.01
CA ALA A 68 -9.37 -5.20 1.94
C ALA A 68 -7.98 -5.03 1.34
N THR A 69 -7.08 -4.55 2.17
CA THR A 69 -5.65 -4.47 1.87
C THR A 69 -4.90 -5.39 2.82
N GLY A 70 -4.00 -6.19 2.31
CA GLY A 70 -3.23 -7.10 3.15
C GLY A 70 -2.40 -8.10 2.36
N GLY A 71 -1.86 -9.10 3.05
CA GLY A 71 -1.10 -10.16 2.42
C GLY A 71 -1.95 -11.07 1.52
N PRO A 72 -1.31 -12.00 0.77
CA PRO A 72 -1.99 -12.87 -0.20
C PRO A 72 -3.19 -13.64 0.39
N GLY A 73 -3.09 -14.06 1.65
CA GLY A 73 -4.17 -14.78 2.34
C GLY A 73 -5.44 -13.93 2.51
N VAL A 74 -5.31 -12.64 2.79
CA VAL A 74 -6.46 -11.72 2.92
C VAL A 74 -7.12 -11.50 1.56
N VAL A 75 -6.31 -11.28 0.52
CA VAL A 75 -6.81 -11.13 -0.86
C VAL A 75 -7.57 -12.38 -1.30
N THR A 76 -6.99 -13.56 -1.10
CA THR A 76 -7.64 -14.84 -1.41
C THR A 76 -8.97 -15.00 -0.67
N ALA A 77 -9.01 -14.65 0.63
CA ALA A 77 -10.24 -14.72 1.42
C ALA A 77 -11.34 -13.80 0.88
N VAL A 78 -10.98 -12.57 0.47
CA VAL A 78 -11.93 -11.62 -0.14
C VAL A 78 -12.46 -12.16 -1.48
N LEU A 79 -11.58 -12.60 -2.36
CA LEU A 79 -11.97 -13.13 -3.68
C LEU A 79 -12.79 -14.41 -3.58
N SER A 80 -12.56 -15.22 -2.54
CA SER A 80 -13.30 -16.47 -2.27
C SER A 80 -14.57 -16.26 -1.43
N SER A 81 -14.89 -15.04 -1.01
CA SER A 81 -16.04 -14.75 -0.14
C SER A 81 -17.40 -14.95 -0.82
N GLY A 82 -17.45 -15.02 -2.15
CA GLY A 82 -18.68 -15.05 -2.95
C GLY A 82 -19.36 -13.68 -3.10
N LYS A 83 -18.73 -12.61 -2.59
CA LYS A 83 -19.21 -11.23 -2.68
C LYS A 83 -18.40 -10.41 -3.66
N ARG A 84 -18.88 -9.20 -3.97
CA ARG A 84 -18.03 -8.22 -4.66
C ARG A 84 -16.86 -7.86 -3.76
N GLY A 85 -15.63 -8.08 -4.25
CA GLY A 85 -14.42 -7.86 -3.48
C GLY A 85 -13.41 -7.01 -4.23
N ILE A 86 -12.82 -6.06 -3.51
CA ILE A 86 -11.64 -5.30 -3.94
C ILE A 86 -10.51 -5.73 -3.02
N GLY A 87 -9.63 -6.59 -3.51
CA GLY A 87 -8.47 -7.08 -2.76
C GLY A 87 -7.19 -6.40 -3.25
N ALA A 88 -6.49 -5.69 -2.36
CA ALA A 88 -5.18 -5.11 -2.64
C ALA A 88 -4.10 -5.88 -1.85
N GLY A 89 -3.24 -6.57 -2.57
CA GLY A 89 -2.15 -7.39 -2.04
C GLY A 89 -0.82 -6.66 -1.98
N ALA A 90 0.26 -7.45 -1.88
CA ALA A 90 1.62 -6.95 -1.99
C ALA A 90 1.85 -6.36 -3.38
N GLY A 91 2.28 -5.11 -3.42
CA GLY A 91 2.59 -4.40 -4.65
C GLY A 91 4.10 -4.37 -4.91
N ASN A 92 4.45 -4.40 -6.18
CA ASN A 92 5.80 -4.14 -6.68
C ASN A 92 5.68 -3.34 -7.99
N PRO A 93 5.25 -2.05 -7.91
CA PRO A 93 5.00 -1.25 -9.11
C PRO A 93 6.30 -0.94 -9.85
N PRO A 94 6.42 -1.28 -11.15
CA PRO A 94 7.52 -0.83 -11.98
C PRO A 94 7.27 0.59 -12.52
N ALA A 95 8.32 1.40 -12.62
CA ALA A 95 8.33 2.61 -13.42
C ALA A 95 8.81 2.26 -14.84
N LEU A 96 7.95 2.44 -15.84
CA LEU A 96 8.30 2.23 -17.23
C LEU A 96 8.76 3.56 -17.87
N VAL A 97 9.96 3.57 -18.41
CA VAL A 97 10.55 4.76 -19.05
C VAL A 97 10.98 4.45 -20.47
N ASP A 98 10.49 5.21 -21.43
CA ASP A 98 10.88 5.12 -22.84
C ASP A 98 11.53 6.44 -23.34
N GLU A 99 11.92 6.47 -24.61
CA GLU A 99 12.59 7.60 -25.24
C GLU A 99 11.71 8.85 -25.40
N THR A 100 10.43 8.78 -25.12
CA THR A 100 9.51 9.93 -25.19
C THR A 100 9.47 10.70 -23.88
N ALA A 101 10.05 10.14 -22.81
CA ALA A 101 10.08 10.77 -21.50
C ALA A 101 11.12 11.90 -21.42
N ASP A 102 10.88 12.88 -20.56
CA ASP A 102 11.93 13.76 -20.04
C ASP A 102 12.75 12.95 -19.03
N ILE A 103 13.90 12.43 -19.48
CA ILE A 103 14.69 11.44 -18.74
C ILE A 103 15.18 12.00 -17.39
N ARG A 104 15.61 13.28 -17.39
CA ARG A 104 16.07 13.93 -16.14
C ARG A 104 14.94 14.06 -15.12
N LYS A 105 13.78 14.51 -15.59
CA LYS A 105 12.58 14.60 -14.74
C LYS A 105 12.13 13.23 -14.28
N ALA A 106 12.13 12.23 -15.15
CA ALA A 106 11.78 10.84 -14.80
C ALA A 106 12.66 10.28 -13.69
N ALA A 107 13.98 10.51 -13.74
CA ALA A 107 14.91 10.12 -12.67
C ALA A 107 14.50 10.72 -11.32
N THR A 108 14.22 12.02 -11.29
CA THR A 108 13.81 12.73 -10.06
C THR A 108 12.47 12.24 -9.53
N ASP A 109 11.47 12.08 -10.41
CA ASP A 109 10.13 11.61 -10.01
C ASP A 109 10.17 10.17 -9.46
N ILE A 110 10.95 9.28 -10.08
CA ILE A 110 11.14 7.90 -9.63
C ILE A 110 11.79 7.87 -8.25
N VAL A 111 12.85 8.64 -8.03
CA VAL A 111 13.52 8.68 -6.72
C VAL A 111 12.59 9.22 -5.64
N ASN A 112 11.83 10.27 -5.93
CA ASN A 112 10.83 10.80 -5.00
C ASN A 112 9.76 9.75 -4.65
N GLY A 113 9.28 8.98 -5.62
CA GLY A 113 8.34 7.87 -5.40
C GLY A 113 8.96 6.72 -4.63
N CYS A 114 10.14 6.27 -5.01
CA CYS A 114 10.86 5.18 -4.35
C CYS A 114 11.26 5.50 -2.90
N THR A 115 11.58 6.75 -2.58
CA THR A 115 12.02 7.14 -1.23
C THR A 115 10.88 7.56 -0.32
N PHE A 116 9.67 7.72 -0.86
CA PHE A 116 8.50 8.08 -0.07
C PHE A 116 8.26 7.05 1.04
N ASP A 117 8.19 7.55 2.28
CA ASP A 117 7.95 6.75 3.50
C ASP A 117 8.83 5.48 3.59
N ASN A 118 10.13 5.62 3.30
CA ASN A 118 11.14 4.53 3.28
C ASN A 118 10.74 3.35 2.37
N ASN A 119 10.01 3.59 1.30
CA ASN A 119 9.47 2.57 0.39
C ASN A 119 8.55 1.52 1.05
N LEU A 120 7.95 1.85 2.19
CA LEU A 120 7.00 0.98 2.89
C LEU A 120 5.65 0.84 2.17
N PRO A 121 5.09 1.89 1.53
CA PRO A 121 3.83 1.76 0.81
C PRO A 121 3.93 0.77 -0.35
N CYS A 122 2.89 -0.06 -0.48
CA CYS A 122 2.80 -1.02 -1.59
C CYS A 122 2.66 -0.37 -2.98
N ILE A 123 2.39 0.93 -3.03
CA ILE A 123 2.22 1.73 -4.25
C ILE A 123 3.50 2.48 -4.66
N ALA A 124 4.55 2.51 -3.81
CA ALA A 124 5.82 3.12 -4.15
C ALA A 124 6.56 2.29 -5.21
N GLU A 125 7.19 2.94 -6.15
CA GLU A 125 7.96 2.30 -7.21
C GLU A 125 9.11 1.48 -6.61
N LYS A 126 9.34 0.28 -7.16
CA LYS A 126 10.36 -0.67 -6.66
C LYS A 126 11.29 -1.17 -7.75
N GLU A 127 10.89 -0.99 -9.00
CA GLU A 127 11.64 -1.42 -10.17
C GLU A 127 11.59 -0.34 -11.25
N ILE A 128 12.64 -0.26 -12.05
CA ILE A 128 12.68 0.58 -13.24
C ILE A 128 12.83 -0.32 -14.46
N VAL A 129 11.93 -0.18 -15.41
CA VAL A 129 12.00 -0.83 -16.71
C VAL A 129 12.21 0.27 -17.76
N ALA A 130 13.43 0.38 -18.26
CA ALA A 130 13.79 1.40 -19.25
C ALA A 130 14.19 0.77 -20.58
N VAL A 131 13.86 1.42 -21.70
CA VAL A 131 14.34 0.99 -23.01
C VAL A 131 15.85 1.21 -23.11
N SER A 132 16.54 0.32 -23.81
CA SER A 132 18.02 0.30 -23.84
C SER A 132 18.67 1.57 -24.32
N SER A 133 18.00 2.34 -25.18
CA SER A 133 18.51 3.59 -25.74
C SER A 133 18.71 4.73 -24.73
N ILE A 134 18.02 4.67 -23.57
CA ILE A 134 18.04 5.74 -22.55
C ILE A 134 18.63 5.30 -21.22
N VAL A 135 18.97 4.02 -21.05
CA VAL A 135 19.41 3.47 -19.75
C VAL A 135 20.62 4.22 -19.19
N ASP A 136 21.63 4.48 -20.02
CA ASP A 136 22.86 5.16 -19.57
C ASP A 136 22.59 6.60 -19.12
N GLU A 137 21.72 7.33 -19.85
CA GLU A 137 21.33 8.68 -19.49
C GLU A 137 20.49 8.68 -18.18
N LEU A 138 19.53 7.78 -18.06
CA LEU A 138 18.72 7.64 -16.84
C LEU A 138 19.59 7.34 -15.63
N MET A 139 20.51 6.37 -15.76
CA MET A 139 21.47 6.02 -14.71
C MET A 139 22.36 7.20 -14.32
N HIS A 140 22.80 7.98 -15.29
CA HIS A 140 23.57 9.19 -15.03
C HIS A 140 22.80 10.15 -14.12
N TYR A 141 21.55 10.51 -14.44
CA TYR A 141 20.75 11.42 -13.61
C TYR A 141 20.38 10.84 -12.25
N LEU A 142 20.12 9.54 -12.15
CA LEU A 142 19.89 8.88 -10.86
C LEU A 142 21.07 9.04 -9.91
N VAL A 143 22.29 8.80 -10.41
CA VAL A 143 23.49 8.82 -9.58
C VAL A 143 24.00 10.25 -9.30
N THR A 144 24.01 11.13 -10.32
CA THR A 144 24.66 12.45 -10.21
C THR A 144 23.76 13.55 -9.65
N GLU A 145 22.46 13.43 -9.81
CA GLU A 145 21.51 14.50 -9.45
C GLU A 145 20.47 14.08 -8.39
N ASN A 146 20.36 12.78 -8.13
CA ASN A 146 19.33 12.26 -7.21
C ASN A 146 19.90 11.36 -6.09
N ASP A 147 21.20 11.49 -5.80
CA ASP A 147 21.88 10.81 -4.70
C ASP A 147 21.74 9.27 -4.66
N CYS A 148 21.43 8.65 -5.81
CA CYS A 148 21.35 7.20 -5.91
C CYS A 148 22.75 6.58 -5.90
N TYR A 149 22.91 5.51 -5.14
CA TYR A 149 24.15 4.74 -5.10
C TYR A 149 24.01 3.44 -5.91
N LEU A 150 24.91 3.24 -6.86
CA LEU A 150 24.98 1.99 -7.61
C LEU A 150 25.80 0.95 -6.84
N ALA A 151 25.10 0.06 -6.15
CA ALA A 151 25.75 -0.99 -5.37
C ALA A 151 26.46 -2.02 -6.25
N SER A 152 27.70 -2.33 -5.91
CA SER A 152 28.45 -3.43 -6.51
C SER A 152 27.82 -4.78 -6.19
N LYS A 153 28.18 -5.82 -6.94
CA LYS A 153 27.66 -7.18 -6.71
C LYS A 153 27.96 -7.67 -5.29
N GLU A 154 29.14 -7.39 -4.77
CA GLU A 154 29.54 -7.77 -3.40
C GLU A 154 28.67 -7.06 -2.34
N GLU A 155 28.35 -5.78 -2.55
CA GLU A 155 27.49 -5.02 -1.65
C GLU A 155 26.03 -5.49 -1.71
N GLN A 156 25.54 -5.84 -2.91
CA GLN A 156 24.21 -6.45 -3.07
C GLN A 156 24.10 -7.78 -2.33
N ASP A 157 25.13 -8.62 -2.40
CA ASP A 157 25.15 -9.91 -1.71
C ASP A 157 25.16 -9.71 -0.19
N LYS A 158 25.98 -8.79 0.34
CA LYS A 158 25.98 -8.42 1.76
C LYS A 158 24.63 -7.85 2.22
N LEU A 159 24.02 -6.97 1.41
CA LEU A 159 22.71 -6.42 1.71
C LEU A 159 21.64 -7.52 1.76
N THR A 160 21.71 -8.45 0.82
CA THR A 160 20.79 -9.61 0.76
C THR A 160 20.89 -10.46 2.03
N GLU A 161 22.11 -10.73 2.54
CA GLU A 161 22.31 -11.47 3.80
C GLU A 161 21.72 -10.74 5.01
N VAL A 162 21.79 -9.42 5.03
CA VAL A 162 21.21 -8.61 6.12
C VAL A 162 19.68 -8.61 6.05
N VAL A 163 19.13 -8.42 4.85
CA VAL A 163 17.68 -8.31 4.64
C VAL A 163 16.99 -9.67 4.72
N LEU A 164 17.64 -10.74 4.26
CA LEU A 164 17.09 -12.10 4.22
C LEU A 164 17.82 -13.02 5.20
N ALA A 165 17.46 -12.98 6.46
CA ALA A 165 18.01 -13.89 7.46
C ALA A 165 17.39 -15.29 7.29
N GLY A 166 18.20 -16.27 6.84
CA GLY A 166 17.74 -17.65 6.62
C GLY A 166 16.64 -17.79 5.56
N GLY A 167 16.68 -16.98 4.51
CA GLY A 167 15.71 -16.99 3.42
C GLY A 167 14.36 -16.34 3.75
N LYS A 168 14.24 -15.69 4.90
CA LYS A 168 13.04 -14.94 5.32
C LYS A 168 13.41 -13.49 5.58
N LEU A 169 12.45 -12.60 5.35
CA LEU A 169 12.63 -11.19 5.67
C LEU A 169 13.05 -11.01 7.13
N ASN A 170 14.15 -10.31 7.32
CA ASN A 170 14.65 -9.96 8.65
C ASN A 170 13.81 -8.82 9.23
N ARG A 171 13.04 -9.09 10.27
CA ARG A 171 12.16 -8.09 10.91
C ARG A 171 12.90 -7.03 11.75
N LYS A 172 14.23 -7.11 11.81
CA LYS A 172 15.07 -6.13 12.53
C LYS A 172 15.69 -5.08 11.60
N CYS A 173 15.46 -5.21 10.29
CA CYS A 173 15.85 -4.22 9.29
C CYS A 173 14.75 -3.18 9.12
#